data_4336385845da4625295c2b122af5371a
#
_entry.id   4336385845da4625295c2b122af5371a
#
_cell.length_a   1.000
_cell.length_b   1.000
_cell.length_c   1.000
_cell.angle_alpha   90.00
_cell.angle_beta   90.00
_cell.angle_gamma   90.00
#
_symmetry.space_group_name_H-M   'P 1'
#
loop_
_entity.id
_entity.type
_entity.pdbx_description
1 polymer ?
#
loop_
_entity_poly.entity_id
_entity_poly.type
_entity_poly.pdbx_seq_one_letter_code
_entity_poly.pdbx_strand_id
1 'polypeptide(L)'
;HLNSTLTHSKQNGYPYAPYDLVRDALSPISYNRNSTYKRLISTTGLNARYENSRISFNSQTSYQFIKSHQGLDQDFTPKDVFFTDNSYHQNMLSQDITLKSNDKGHYQWIIGVFGMLLHSNQFAETSYYTRNFSTPTTYKNPTTGYAIYHQSSYNIWRGLSATAGLRFDYEHAKTNYNQEKVTLTTGATAHVRDFISSASFRQFTPKFTLQYLTNKDNLYYASVTRGYKPGGFNTIFKTDAERTYAPEYSWNYEVGARLKFLNG
;
A
#
# COMPACT_ATOMS: atom_id res chain seq x y z
N HIS A 1 -6.10 -9.74 22.63
CA HIS A 1 -4.76 -9.13 22.63
C HIS A 1 -4.84 -7.72 22.10
N LEU A 2 -4.24 -6.78 22.84
CA LEU A 2 -4.00 -5.41 22.43
C LEU A 2 -2.50 -5.24 22.19
N ASN A 3 -2.12 -4.70 21.06
CA ASN A 3 -0.75 -4.34 20.73
C ASN A 3 -0.70 -2.90 20.24
N SER A 4 0.37 -2.20 20.57
CA SER A 4 0.62 -0.85 20.07
C SER A 4 2.10 -0.69 19.76
N THR A 5 2.39 -0.11 18.62
CA THR A 5 3.76 0.16 18.16
C THR A 5 3.87 1.62 17.78
N LEU A 6 4.92 2.28 18.28
CA LEU A 6 5.29 3.63 17.91
C LEU A 6 6.68 3.61 17.29
N THR A 7 6.80 4.10 16.08
CA THR A 7 8.08 4.20 15.37
C THR A 7 8.34 5.66 15.02
N HIS A 8 9.49 6.17 15.44
CA HIS A 8 9.98 7.48 15.05
C HIS A 8 11.28 7.32 14.28
N SER A 9 11.34 7.92 13.09
CA SER A 9 12.54 7.93 12.23
C SER A 9 12.93 9.37 11.92
N LYS A 10 14.22 9.64 11.94
CA LYS A 10 14.80 10.92 11.54
C LYS A 10 16.06 10.64 10.73
N GLN A 11 16.12 11.23 9.54
CA GLN A 11 17.27 11.18 8.67
C GLN A 11 17.65 12.62 8.28
N ASN A 12 18.93 12.93 8.34
CA ASN A 12 19.47 14.20 7.86
C ASN A 12 20.34 13.91 6.65
N GLY A 13 20.01 14.56 5.52
CA GLY A 13 20.67 14.34 4.25
C GLY A 13 20.20 13.08 3.51
N TYR A 14 20.50 13.04 2.23
CA TYR A 14 20.31 11.90 1.34
C TYR A 14 21.60 11.62 0.60
N PRO A 15 21.99 10.35 0.41
CA PRO A 15 23.23 9.98 -0.29
C PRO A 15 23.04 10.02 -1.82
N TYR A 16 22.42 11.08 -2.34
CA TYR A 16 22.22 11.27 -3.78
C TYR A 16 23.26 12.22 -4.36
N ALA A 17 23.80 11.85 -5.51
CA ALA A 17 24.74 12.63 -6.26
C ALA A 17 24.51 12.44 -7.76
N PRO A 18 24.79 13.44 -8.60
CA PRO A 18 24.75 13.27 -10.05
C PRO A 18 25.76 12.21 -10.50
N TYR A 19 25.39 11.45 -11.51
CA TYR A 19 26.31 10.53 -12.18
C TYR A 19 27.00 11.24 -13.34
N ASP A 20 28.33 11.26 -13.31
CA ASP A 20 29.16 11.85 -14.37
C ASP A 20 29.36 10.80 -15.46
N LEU A 21 28.67 10.97 -16.59
CA LEU A 21 28.74 10.07 -17.75
C LEU A 21 30.11 10.08 -18.44
N VAL A 22 30.89 11.16 -18.29
CA VAL A 22 32.21 11.29 -18.92
C VAL A 22 33.26 10.54 -18.12
N ARG A 23 33.18 10.63 -16.80
CA ARG A 23 34.11 9.96 -15.87
C ARG A 23 33.65 8.56 -15.49
N ASP A 24 32.43 8.15 -15.90
CA ASP A 24 31.81 6.89 -15.54
C ASP A 24 31.79 6.66 -14.02
N ALA A 25 31.44 7.71 -13.24
CA ALA A 25 31.50 7.70 -11.78
C ALA A 25 30.46 8.60 -11.15
N LEU A 26 30.12 8.30 -9.87
CA LEU A 26 29.31 9.19 -9.06
C LEU A 26 30.11 10.44 -8.69
N SER A 27 29.49 11.60 -8.84
CA SER A 27 30.03 12.86 -8.34
C SER A 27 29.99 12.88 -6.80
N PRO A 28 30.82 13.68 -6.11
CA PRO A 28 30.68 13.89 -4.69
C PRO A 28 29.30 14.47 -4.34
N ILE A 29 28.77 14.11 -3.16
CA ILE A 29 27.55 14.72 -2.60
C ILE A 29 27.87 16.21 -2.36
N SER A 30 27.09 17.10 -2.98
CA SER A 30 27.42 18.54 -3.01
C SER A 30 26.18 19.46 -2.97
N TYR A 31 25.01 18.96 -2.58
CA TYR A 31 23.79 19.78 -2.48
C TYR A 31 23.95 20.92 -1.45
N ASN A 32 23.34 22.09 -1.72
CA ASN A 32 23.51 23.30 -0.91
C ASN A 32 22.45 23.43 0.22
N ARG A 33 21.30 22.72 0.13
CA ARG A 33 20.25 22.76 1.13
C ARG A 33 20.16 21.42 1.87
N ASN A 34 20.00 21.49 3.21
CA ASN A 34 19.87 20.30 4.03
C ASN A 34 18.58 19.55 3.69
N SER A 35 18.74 18.37 3.14
CA SER A 35 17.65 17.43 2.96
C SER A 35 17.35 16.69 4.27
N THR A 36 16.09 16.53 4.60
CA THR A 36 15.67 15.88 5.85
C THR A 36 14.48 14.98 5.62
N TYR A 37 14.38 13.92 6.41
CA TYR A 37 13.18 13.09 6.48
C TYR A 37 12.86 12.76 7.93
N LYS A 38 11.63 13.05 8.33
CA LYS A 38 11.10 12.72 9.65
C LYS A 38 9.81 11.95 9.48
N ARG A 39 9.63 10.87 10.23
CA ARG A 39 8.42 10.07 10.16
C ARG A 39 8.05 9.53 11.54
N LEU A 40 6.77 9.67 11.87
CA LEU A 40 6.13 9.05 13.02
C LEU A 40 5.06 8.09 12.52
N ILE A 41 5.11 6.84 12.94
CA ILE A 41 4.08 5.83 12.69
C ILE A 41 3.60 5.33 14.04
N SER A 42 2.29 5.38 14.26
CA SER A 42 1.63 4.73 15.39
C SER A 42 0.65 3.70 14.84
N THR A 43 0.77 2.45 15.28
CA THR A 43 -0.17 1.38 14.92
C THR A 43 -0.67 0.73 16.18
N THR A 44 -1.98 0.67 16.34
CA THR A 44 -2.64 -0.02 17.45
C THR A 44 -3.58 -1.07 16.89
N GLY A 45 -3.45 -2.30 17.37
CA GLY A 45 -4.25 -3.44 16.96
C GLY A 45 -4.94 -4.10 18.17
N LEU A 46 -6.24 -4.35 18.02
CA LEU A 46 -7.04 -5.16 18.95
C LEU A 46 -7.43 -6.45 18.25
N ASN A 47 -7.03 -7.58 18.81
CA ASN A 47 -7.42 -8.90 18.35
C ASN A 47 -8.26 -9.59 19.41
N ALA A 48 -9.47 -10.01 19.01
CA ALA A 48 -10.38 -10.83 19.80
C ALA A 48 -10.56 -12.19 19.11
N ARG A 49 -10.27 -13.27 19.82
CA ARG A 49 -10.40 -14.64 19.33
C ARG A 49 -11.28 -15.45 20.25
N TYR A 50 -12.22 -16.16 19.65
CA TYR A 50 -13.01 -17.20 20.31
C TYR A 50 -12.83 -18.51 19.55
N GLU A 51 -12.64 -19.60 20.25
CA GLU A 51 -12.43 -20.91 19.64
C GLU A 51 -13.13 -21.99 20.45
N ASN A 52 -13.82 -22.89 19.77
CA ASN A 52 -14.35 -24.12 20.31
C ASN A 52 -14.04 -25.30 19.38
N SER A 53 -14.58 -26.48 19.67
CA SER A 53 -14.31 -27.69 18.88
C SER A 53 -14.80 -27.64 17.43
N ARG A 54 -15.74 -26.76 17.09
CA ARG A 54 -16.37 -26.66 15.76
C ARG A 54 -15.91 -25.45 14.95
N ILE A 55 -15.76 -24.30 15.60
CA ILE A 55 -15.47 -23.03 14.93
C ILE A 55 -14.41 -22.22 15.67
N SER A 56 -13.71 -21.41 14.89
CA SER A 56 -12.84 -20.35 15.40
C SER A 56 -13.29 -19.02 14.79
N PHE A 57 -13.62 -18.07 15.67
CA PHE A 57 -13.94 -16.68 15.33
C PHE A 57 -12.73 -15.82 15.64
N ASN A 58 -12.37 -14.92 14.73
CA ASN A 58 -11.31 -13.92 14.92
C ASN A 58 -11.82 -12.56 14.46
N SER A 59 -11.61 -11.54 15.29
CA SER A 59 -11.90 -10.14 14.96
C SER A 59 -10.64 -9.33 15.19
N GLN A 60 -10.18 -8.65 14.15
CA GLN A 60 -9.00 -7.81 14.20
C GLN A 60 -9.36 -6.39 13.79
N THR A 61 -9.26 -5.47 14.75
CA THR A 61 -9.36 -4.02 14.53
C THR A 61 -7.98 -3.44 14.51
N SER A 62 -7.66 -2.61 13.52
CA SER A 62 -6.37 -1.92 13.45
C SER A 62 -6.58 -0.44 13.16
N TYR A 63 -5.89 0.39 13.92
CA TYR A 63 -5.78 1.82 13.67
C TYR A 63 -4.33 2.19 13.42
N GLN A 64 -4.06 2.89 12.32
CA GLN A 64 -2.74 3.39 11.97
C GLN A 64 -2.79 4.90 11.75
N PHE A 65 -1.84 5.58 12.36
CA PHE A 65 -1.54 6.99 12.15
C PHE A 65 -0.13 7.13 11.57
N ILE A 66 0.01 7.90 10.50
CA ILE A 66 1.31 8.25 9.91
C ILE A 66 1.40 9.77 9.79
N LYS A 67 2.51 10.31 10.24
CA LYS A 67 2.92 11.70 9.99
C LYS A 67 4.35 11.68 9.47
N SER A 68 4.57 12.28 8.30
CA SER A 68 5.92 12.44 7.78
C SER A 68 6.14 13.84 7.21
N HIS A 69 7.39 14.25 7.25
CA HIS A 69 7.86 15.50 6.65
C HIS A 69 9.19 15.22 5.95
N GLN A 70 9.32 15.66 4.71
CA GLN A 70 10.49 15.49 3.88
C GLN A 70 10.86 16.81 3.22
N GLY A 71 12.06 17.31 3.48
CA GLY A 71 12.69 18.35 2.71
C GLY A 71 13.77 17.75 1.81
N LEU A 72 13.76 18.06 0.53
CA LEU A 72 14.69 17.48 -0.43
C LEU A 72 15.26 18.55 -1.37
N ASP A 73 16.57 18.71 -1.34
CA ASP A 73 17.32 19.39 -2.39
C ASP A 73 17.37 18.47 -3.60
N GLN A 74 16.52 18.74 -4.57
CA GLN A 74 16.18 17.81 -5.64
C GLN A 74 17.08 17.96 -6.87
N ASP A 75 17.86 19.04 -6.95
CA ASP A 75 18.85 19.20 -8.01
C ASP A 75 20.20 18.52 -7.69
N PHE A 76 20.41 18.14 -6.41
CA PHE A 76 21.61 17.43 -5.89
C PHE A 76 22.93 18.10 -6.25
N THR A 77 22.93 19.44 -6.42
CA THR A 77 24.10 20.22 -6.79
C THR A 77 24.33 21.36 -5.77
N PRO A 78 25.49 22.03 -5.78
CA PRO A 78 25.71 23.23 -4.96
C PRO A 78 24.97 24.47 -5.48
N LYS A 79 24.18 24.36 -6.56
CA LYS A 79 23.39 25.44 -7.13
C LYS A 79 22.01 25.50 -6.47
N ASP A 80 21.51 26.69 -6.19
CA ASP A 80 20.19 26.90 -5.63
C ASP A 80 19.13 26.92 -6.77
N VAL A 81 18.75 25.73 -7.26
CA VAL A 81 17.81 25.60 -8.39
C VAL A 81 16.42 25.32 -7.89
N PHE A 82 16.20 24.25 -7.16
CA PHE A 82 14.88 23.93 -6.60
C PHE A 82 14.95 23.00 -5.39
N PHE A 83 14.00 23.20 -4.50
CA PHE A 83 13.84 22.43 -3.28
C PHE A 83 12.39 21.99 -3.12
N THR A 84 12.16 20.76 -2.68
CA THR A 84 10.83 20.23 -2.44
C THR A 84 10.62 19.97 -0.95
N ASP A 85 9.52 20.49 -0.41
CA ASP A 85 9.03 20.23 0.94
C ASP A 85 7.73 19.44 0.87
N ASN A 86 7.66 18.30 1.54
CA ASN A 86 6.50 17.42 1.58
C ASN A 86 6.08 17.13 3.01
N SER A 87 4.82 17.34 3.32
CA SER A 87 4.18 16.90 4.55
C SER A 87 3.06 15.91 4.24
N TYR A 88 3.01 14.80 4.95
CA TYR A 88 2.02 13.76 4.76
C TYR A 88 1.41 13.33 6.09
N HIS A 89 0.08 13.25 6.12
CA HIS A 89 -0.68 12.74 7.24
C HIS A 89 -1.65 11.67 6.77
N GLN A 90 -1.71 10.55 7.49
CA GLN A 90 -2.63 9.46 7.20
C GLN A 90 -3.27 8.93 8.48
N ASN A 91 -4.56 8.67 8.41
CA ASN A 91 -5.31 7.90 9.40
C ASN A 91 -5.98 6.74 8.68
N MET A 92 -5.82 5.53 9.16
CA MET A 92 -6.45 4.34 8.62
C MET A 92 -7.05 3.52 9.76
N LEU A 93 -8.35 3.24 9.65
CA LEU A 93 -9.05 2.28 10.50
C LEU A 93 -9.43 1.09 9.62
N SER A 94 -9.12 -0.11 10.08
CA SER A 94 -9.53 -1.34 9.41
C SER A 94 -10.08 -2.36 10.38
N GLN A 95 -11.03 -3.16 9.90
CA GLN A 95 -11.66 -4.26 10.62
C GLN A 95 -11.67 -5.49 9.73
N ASP A 96 -11.14 -6.60 10.23
CA ASP A 96 -11.28 -7.93 9.63
C ASP A 96 -12.00 -8.86 10.59
N ILE A 97 -13.03 -9.53 10.12
CA ILE A 97 -13.79 -10.52 10.88
C ILE A 97 -13.76 -11.83 10.10
N THR A 98 -13.26 -12.89 10.72
CA THR A 98 -13.09 -14.19 10.12
C THR A 98 -13.75 -15.27 10.96
N LEU A 99 -14.48 -16.15 10.33
CA LEU A 99 -15.01 -17.38 10.89
C LEU A 99 -14.46 -18.56 10.10
N LYS A 100 -13.92 -19.56 10.77
CA LYS A 100 -13.42 -20.79 10.15
C LYS A 100 -13.90 -22.04 10.88
N SER A 101 -13.97 -23.14 10.14
CA SER A 101 -14.19 -24.45 10.73
C SER A 101 -12.96 -24.93 11.50
N ASN A 102 -13.17 -25.56 12.66
CA ASN A 102 -12.14 -26.26 13.42
C ASN A 102 -12.26 -27.79 13.30
N ASP A 103 -13.24 -28.25 12.51
CA ASP A 103 -13.42 -29.69 12.26
C ASP A 103 -12.16 -30.25 11.56
N LYS A 104 -11.69 -31.40 12.06
CA LYS A 104 -10.58 -32.17 11.46
C LYS A 104 -11.06 -33.10 10.34
N GLY A 105 -12.32 -32.93 9.90
CA GLY A 105 -12.92 -33.71 8.82
C GLY A 105 -12.32 -33.43 7.45
N HIS A 106 -12.92 -34.02 6.42
CA HIS A 106 -12.48 -33.86 5.03
C HIS A 106 -12.71 -32.45 4.48
N TYR A 107 -13.65 -31.71 5.05
CA TYR A 107 -14.02 -30.37 4.58
C TYR A 107 -13.68 -29.29 5.62
N GLN A 108 -12.97 -28.26 5.18
CA GLN A 108 -12.63 -27.09 5.98
C GLN A 108 -13.01 -25.83 5.20
N TRP A 109 -13.43 -24.80 5.93
CA TRP A 109 -13.83 -23.55 5.31
C TRP A 109 -13.43 -22.34 6.13
N ILE A 110 -13.28 -21.22 5.44
CA ILE A 110 -13.10 -19.88 6.00
C ILE A 110 -14.07 -18.95 5.28
N ILE A 111 -14.77 -18.11 6.04
CA ILE A 111 -15.50 -16.97 5.53
C ILE A 111 -15.06 -15.73 6.31
N GLY A 112 -14.97 -14.58 5.63
CA GLY A 112 -14.60 -13.35 6.29
C GLY A 112 -15.12 -12.12 5.59
N VAL A 113 -15.16 -11.03 6.37
CA VAL A 113 -15.49 -9.69 5.88
C VAL A 113 -14.39 -8.71 6.32
N PHE A 114 -14.10 -7.77 5.47
CA PHE A 114 -13.10 -6.73 5.71
C PHE A 114 -13.71 -5.36 5.41
N GLY A 115 -13.34 -4.37 6.22
CA GLY A 115 -13.67 -2.97 6.00
C GLY A 115 -12.48 -2.06 6.28
N MET A 116 -12.35 -0.97 5.52
CA MET A 116 -11.26 0.00 5.67
C MET A 116 -11.77 1.42 5.42
N LEU A 117 -11.35 2.34 6.28
CA LEU A 117 -11.48 3.78 6.12
C LEU A 117 -10.08 4.39 6.14
N LEU A 118 -9.69 5.03 5.06
CA LEU A 118 -8.40 5.70 4.90
C LEU A 118 -8.62 7.17 4.61
N HIS A 119 -7.96 8.04 5.36
CA HIS A 119 -7.88 9.47 5.08
C HIS A 119 -6.42 9.86 5.00
N SER A 120 -5.96 10.28 3.82
CA SER A 120 -4.62 10.81 3.65
C SER A 120 -4.67 12.24 3.13
N ASN A 121 -3.84 13.09 3.73
CA ASN A 121 -3.63 14.48 3.33
C ASN A 121 -2.13 14.65 3.05
N GLN A 122 -1.83 15.30 1.95
CA GLN A 122 -0.47 15.65 1.58
C GLN A 122 -0.42 17.13 1.21
N PHE A 123 0.60 17.79 1.69
CA PHE A 123 1.03 19.11 1.21
C PHE A 123 2.40 18.94 0.59
N ALA A 124 2.57 19.38 -0.65
CA ALA A 124 3.83 19.35 -1.37
C ALA A 124 4.11 20.73 -1.95
N GLU A 125 5.26 21.31 -1.66
CA GLU A 125 5.69 22.57 -2.22
C GLU A 125 7.05 22.41 -2.87
N THR A 126 7.14 22.72 -4.17
CA THR A 126 8.42 22.81 -4.86
C THR A 126 8.74 24.27 -5.15
N SER A 127 9.84 24.75 -4.58
CA SER A 127 10.37 26.11 -4.80
C SER A 127 11.37 26.08 -5.95
N TYR A 128 11.14 26.89 -6.97
CA TYR A 128 12.00 27.09 -8.15
C TYR A 128 12.73 28.41 -8.01
N TYR A 129 13.89 28.42 -7.38
CA TYR A 129 14.61 29.64 -7.02
C TYR A 129 15.07 30.43 -8.23
N THR A 130 15.58 29.76 -9.26
CA THR A 130 16.01 30.39 -10.51
C THR A 130 14.86 31.02 -11.30
N ARG A 131 13.62 30.60 -11.04
CA ARG A 131 12.40 31.10 -11.69
C ARG A 131 11.56 31.99 -10.78
N ASN A 132 11.99 32.19 -9.54
CA ASN A 132 11.35 33.03 -8.53
C ASN A 132 9.89 32.66 -8.20
N PHE A 133 9.55 31.36 -8.17
CA PHE A 133 8.22 30.93 -7.72
C PHE A 133 8.26 29.58 -7.01
N SER A 134 7.22 29.29 -6.22
CA SER A 134 6.92 27.95 -5.71
C SER A 134 5.55 27.47 -6.16
N THR A 135 5.32 26.17 -6.02
CA THR A 135 4.04 25.50 -6.36
C THR A 135 3.52 24.72 -5.16
N PRO A 136 2.91 25.40 -4.16
CA PRO A 136 2.22 24.70 -3.10
C PRO A 136 1.02 23.92 -3.64
N THR A 137 0.96 22.63 -3.29
CA THR A 137 -0.04 21.69 -3.76
C THR A 137 -0.60 20.91 -2.59
N THR A 138 -1.91 20.86 -2.47
CA THR A 138 -2.64 20.10 -1.44
C THR A 138 -3.39 18.93 -2.05
N TYR A 139 -3.28 17.78 -1.41
CA TYR A 139 -4.04 16.57 -1.75
C TYR A 139 -4.83 16.11 -0.53
N LYS A 140 -6.13 15.81 -0.71
CA LYS A 140 -6.97 15.15 0.29
C LYS A 140 -7.60 13.93 -0.36
N ASN A 141 -7.19 12.74 0.10
CA ASN A 141 -7.54 11.48 -0.54
C ASN A 141 -8.24 10.54 0.44
N PRO A 142 -9.56 10.71 0.70
CA PRO A 142 -10.32 9.71 1.42
C PRO A 142 -10.58 8.48 0.54
N THR A 143 -10.42 7.31 1.14
CA THR A 143 -10.71 6.01 0.50
C THR A 143 -11.47 5.13 1.46
N THR A 144 -12.49 4.43 0.97
CA THR A 144 -13.29 3.45 1.71
C THR A 144 -13.24 2.14 0.96
N GLY A 145 -12.94 1.05 1.65
CA GLY A 145 -12.86 -0.28 1.07
C GLY A 145 -13.65 -1.31 1.86
N TYR A 146 -14.27 -2.26 1.16
CA TYR A 146 -14.96 -3.42 1.74
C TYR A 146 -14.61 -4.67 0.96
N ALA A 147 -14.56 -5.79 1.66
CA ALA A 147 -14.43 -7.08 1.00
C ALA A 147 -15.21 -8.16 1.73
N ILE A 148 -15.65 -9.15 0.97
CA ILE A 148 -16.13 -10.43 1.47
C ILE A 148 -15.37 -11.55 0.80
N TYR A 149 -14.99 -12.56 1.55
CA TYR A 149 -14.23 -13.68 1.03
C TYR A 149 -14.66 -15.02 1.63
N HIS A 150 -14.50 -16.05 0.83
CA HIS A 150 -14.72 -17.43 1.23
C HIS A 150 -13.65 -18.32 0.65
N GLN A 151 -13.23 -19.33 1.41
CA GLN A 151 -12.34 -20.39 0.97
C GLN A 151 -12.84 -21.72 1.50
N SER A 152 -12.88 -22.72 0.63
CA SER A 152 -13.17 -24.11 0.93
C SER A 152 -11.95 -24.97 0.63
N SER A 153 -11.62 -25.88 1.53
CA SER A 153 -10.58 -26.87 1.37
C SER A 153 -11.17 -28.25 1.58
N TYR A 154 -10.89 -29.19 0.68
CA TYR A 154 -11.39 -30.55 0.74
C TYR A 154 -10.27 -31.56 0.61
N ASN A 155 -10.19 -32.48 1.56
CA ASN A 155 -9.26 -33.61 1.52
C ASN A 155 -9.88 -34.73 0.66
N ILE A 156 -9.41 -34.84 -0.58
CA ILE A 156 -9.99 -35.72 -1.60
C ILE A 156 -9.65 -37.18 -1.32
N TRP A 157 -8.36 -37.47 -1.12
CA TRP A 157 -7.89 -38.83 -0.92
C TRP A 157 -6.42 -38.85 -0.47
N ARG A 158 -6.08 -39.66 0.55
CA ARG A 158 -4.71 -40.03 0.99
C ARG A 158 -3.63 -38.96 0.78
N GLY A 159 -3.83 -37.78 1.41
CA GLY A 159 -2.89 -36.66 1.32
C GLY A 159 -3.13 -35.71 0.14
N LEU A 160 -4.03 -36.03 -0.80
CA LEU A 160 -4.45 -35.10 -1.84
C LEU A 160 -5.57 -34.19 -1.32
N SER A 161 -5.35 -32.87 -1.40
CA SER A 161 -6.35 -31.86 -1.04
C SER A 161 -6.45 -30.79 -2.11
N ALA A 162 -7.66 -30.25 -2.28
CA ALA A 162 -7.93 -29.11 -3.13
C ALA A 162 -8.50 -27.96 -2.30
N THR A 163 -8.09 -26.76 -2.61
CA THR A 163 -8.58 -25.52 -2.01
C THR A 163 -9.07 -24.60 -3.11
N ALA A 164 -10.30 -24.11 -2.98
CA ALA A 164 -10.86 -23.05 -3.81
C ALA A 164 -11.27 -21.86 -2.96
N GLY A 165 -10.93 -20.67 -3.38
CA GLY A 165 -11.25 -19.42 -2.70
C GLY A 165 -11.73 -18.36 -3.68
N LEU A 166 -12.59 -17.48 -3.19
CA LEU A 166 -13.06 -16.31 -3.91
C LEU A 166 -13.15 -15.13 -2.94
N ARG A 167 -12.65 -13.98 -3.38
CA ARG A 167 -12.80 -12.72 -2.67
C ARG A 167 -13.39 -11.69 -3.63
N PHE A 168 -14.36 -10.95 -3.16
CA PHE A 168 -14.91 -9.77 -3.81
C PHE A 168 -14.45 -8.54 -3.03
N ASP A 169 -13.88 -7.57 -3.72
CA ASP A 169 -13.46 -6.28 -3.18
C ASP A 169 -14.23 -5.15 -3.87
N TYR A 170 -14.62 -4.17 -3.07
CA TYR A 170 -15.14 -2.88 -3.50
C TYR A 170 -14.32 -1.79 -2.83
N GLU A 171 -13.85 -0.83 -3.63
CA GLU A 171 -13.16 0.35 -3.15
C GLU A 171 -13.73 1.60 -3.79
N HIS A 172 -13.95 2.62 -2.99
CA HIS A 172 -14.30 3.97 -3.43
C HIS A 172 -13.23 4.93 -2.97
N ALA A 173 -12.52 5.52 -3.93
CA ALA A 173 -11.47 6.50 -3.71
C ALA A 173 -11.92 7.88 -4.22
N LYS A 174 -11.53 8.93 -3.52
CA LYS A 174 -11.74 10.33 -3.91
C LYS A 174 -10.43 11.08 -3.75
N THR A 175 -10.20 12.05 -4.64
CA THR A 175 -9.12 13.02 -4.51
C THR A 175 -9.68 14.42 -4.61
N ASN A 176 -9.21 15.30 -3.73
CA ASN A 176 -9.37 16.75 -3.83
C ASN A 176 -7.97 17.33 -3.97
N TYR A 177 -7.69 17.90 -5.12
CA TYR A 177 -6.41 18.46 -5.53
C TYR A 177 -6.55 19.98 -5.65
N ASN A 178 -5.62 20.73 -5.06
CA ASN A 178 -5.50 22.16 -5.25
C ASN A 178 -4.04 22.55 -5.40
N GLN A 179 -3.69 23.30 -6.43
CA GLN A 179 -2.35 23.82 -6.69
C GLN A 179 -2.39 25.31 -6.93
N GLU A 180 -1.49 25.98 -6.25
CA GLU A 180 -1.24 27.41 -6.40
C GLU A 180 0.19 27.66 -6.88
N LYS A 181 0.44 28.86 -7.36
CA LYS A 181 1.77 29.40 -7.67
C LYS A 181 2.00 30.62 -6.81
N VAL A 182 3.11 30.65 -6.10
CA VAL A 182 3.51 31.75 -5.23
C VAL A 182 4.79 32.37 -5.76
N THR A 183 4.81 33.67 -5.97
CA THR A 183 6.03 34.41 -6.33
C THR A 183 6.89 34.58 -5.07
N LEU A 184 8.10 34.05 -5.06
CA LEU A 184 8.93 33.98 -3.84
C LEU A 184 9.33 35.34 -3.28
N THR A 185 9.56 36.36 -4.14
CA THR A 185 9.99 37.69 -3.71
C THR A 185 8.85 38.57 -3.19
N THR A 186 7.63 38.36 -3.67
CA THR A 186 6.48 39.20 -3.32
C THR A 186 5.43 38.53 -2.46
N GLY A 187 5.44 37.21 -2.40
CA GLY A 187 4.39 36.37 -1.79
C GLY A 187 3.08 36.38 -2.58
N ALA A 188 3.04 36.99 -3.76
CA ALA A 188 1.83 37.03 -4.59
C ALA A 188 1.43 35.60 -5.02
N THR A 189 0.15 35.27 -4.79
CA THR A 189 -0.43 33.97 -5.09
C THR A 189 -1.28 34.00 -6.35
N ALA A 190 -1.21 32.98 -7.15
CA ALA A 190 -2.09 32.76 -8.30
C ALA A 190 -2.58 31.31 -8.28
N HIS A 191 -3.86 31.13 -8.52
CA HIS A 191 -4.45 29.81 -8.69
C HIS A 191 -3.93 29.15 -9.99
N VAL A 192 -3.52 27.87 -9.90
CA VAL A 192 -3.04 27.12 -11.06
C VAL A 192 -4.08 26.11 -11.51
N ARG A 193 -4.54 25.28 -10.60
CA ARG A 193 -5.50 24.20 -10.87
C ARG A 193 -6.11 23.67 -9.59
N ASP A 194 -7.39 23.36 -9.65
CA ASP A 194 -8.06 22.53 -8.67
C ASP A 194 -8.99 21.53 -9.35
N PHE A 195 -9.22 20.40 -8.72
CA PHE A 195 -10.24 19.46 -9.13
C PHE A 195 -10.62 18.48 -8.01
N ILE A 196 -11.83 17.96 -8.12
CA ILE A 196 -12.31 16.84 -7.33
C ILE A 196 -12.61 15.70 -8.29
N SER A 197 -12.09 14.52 -7.98
CA SER A 197 -12.38 13.30 -8.74
C SER A 197 -12.69 12.15 -7.81
N SER A 198 -13.53 11.24 -8.25
CA SER A 198 -13.83 10.00 -7.52
C SER A 198 -13.90 8.83 -8.48
N ALA A 199 -13.49 7.66 -8.00
CA ALA A 199 -13.54 6.42 -8.74
C ALA A 199 -13.94 5.27 -7.82
N SER A 200 -14.64 4.28 -8.37
CA SER A 200 -14.99 3.06 -7.67
C SER A 200 -14.45 1.85 -8.42
N PHE A 201 -13.84 0.93 -7.69
CA PHE A 201 -13.24 -0.27 -8.23
C PHE A 201 -13.93 -1.50 -7.64
N ARG A 202 -14.19 -2.50 -8.48
CA ARG A 202 -14.82 -3.76 -8.08
C ARG A 202 -14.00 -4.90 -8.64
N GLN A 203 -13.74 -5.90 -7.80
CA GLN A 203 -12.88 -7.00 -8.17
C GLN A 203 -13.33 -8.33 -7.60
N PHE A 204 -13.11 -9.39 -8.42
CA PHE A 204 -13.12 -10.78 -7.98
C PHE A 204 -11.71 -11.36 -8.10
N THR A 205 -11.20 -11.90 -7.00
CA THR A 205 -9.87 -12.53 -6.93
C THR A 205 -10.00 -14.00 -6.58
N PRO A 206 -10.19 -14.89 -7.58
CA PRO A 206 -10.22 -16.33 -7.37
C PRO A 206 -8.84 -16.89 -7.05
N LYS A 207 -8.85 -17.96 -6.26
CA LYS A 207 -7.69 -18.79 -5.92
C LYS A 207 -8.05 -20.24 -6.06
N PHE A 208 -7.15 -21.03 -6.63
CA PHE A 208 -7.23 -22.49 -6.63
C PHE A 208 -5.86 -23.07 -6.28
N THR A 209 -5.85 -24.09 -5.40
CA THR A 209 -4.62 -24.78 -4.99
C THR A 209 -4.89 -26.27 -4.91
N LEU A 210 -4.01 -27.06 -5.49
CA LEU A 210 -3.95 -28.52 -5.33
C LEU A 210 -2.69 -28.85 -4.53
N GLN A 211 -2.83 -29.69 -3.51
CA GLN A 211 -1.72 -30.11 -2.64
C GLN A 211 -1.71 -31.63 -2.49
N TYR A 212 -0.52 -32.17 -2.47
CA TYR A 212 -0.31 -33.60 -2.18
C TYR A 212 0.75 -33.76 -1.09
N LEU A 213 0.31 -34.26 0.07
CA LEU A 213 1.16 -34.61 1.19
C LEU A 213 1.40 -36.13 1.19
N THR A 214 2.66 -36.54 1.02
CA THR A 214 3.04 -37.97 1.04
C THR A 214 3.11 -38.51 2.47
N ASN A 215 3.13 -39.83 2.64
CA ASN A 215 3.33 -40.50 3.93
C ASN A 215 4.70 -40.20 4.59
N LYS A 216 5.65 -39.61 3.84
CA LYS A 216 6.97 -39.15 4.34
C LYS A 216 7.01 -37.67 4.64
N ASP A 217 5.87 -37.01 4.80
CA ASP A 217 5.74 -35.58 5.04
C ASP A 217 6.30 -34.66 3.93
N ASN A 218 6.51 -35.20 2.73
CA ASN A 218 6.83 -34.38 1.56
C ASN A 218 5.57 -33.76 1.00
N LEU A 219 5.58 -32.45 0.81
CA LEU A 219 4.47 -31.68 0.27
C LEU A 219 4.81 -31.22 -1.14
N TYR A 220 3.91 -31.51 -2.08
CA TYR A 220 3.90 -30.95 -3.43
C TYR A 220 2.66 -30.10 -3.60
N TYR A 221 2.77 -28.97 -4.30
CA TYR A 221 1.61 -28.13 -4.55
C TYR A 221 1.68 -27.43 -5.89
N ALA A 222 0.51 -27.12 -6.42
CA ALA A 222 0.33 -26.21 -7.53
C ALA A 222 -0.81 -25.23 -7.20
N SER A 223 -0.63 -23.97 -7.51
CA SER A 223 -1.65 -22.97 -7.27
C SER A 223 -1.79 -21.99 -8.43
N VAL A 224 -3.00 -21.49 -8.61
CA VAL A 224 -3.31 -20.36 -9.47
C VAL A 224 -4.10 -19.35 -8.67
N THR A 225 -3.66 -18.07 -8.73
CA THR A 225 -4.31 -16.98 -8.01
C THR A 225 -4.38 -15.75 -8.89
N ARG A 226 -5.51 -15.04 -8.83
CA ARG A 226 -5.64 -13.72 -9.42
C ARG A 226 -5.42 -12.65 -8.35
N GLY A 227 -4.53 -11.71 -8.63
CA GLY A 227 -4.33 -10.50 -7.86
C GLY A 227 -4.79 -9.27 -8.63
N TYR A 228 -4.93 -8.15 -7.92
CA TYR A 228 -5.19 -6.86 -8.54
C TYR A 228 -4.56 -5.72 -7.75
N LYS A 229 -4.38 -4.60 -8.43
CA LYS A 229 -4.06 -3.30 -7.85
C LYS A 229 -5.15 -2.34 -8.28
N PRO A 230 -5.82 -1.62 -7.35
CA PRO A 230 -6.84 -0.65 -7.73
C PRO A 230 -6.27 0.44 -8.65
N GLY A 231 -7.12 1.03 -9.46
CA GLY A 231 -6.80 2.23 -10.20
C GLY A 231 -6.61 3.44 -9.28
N GLY A 232 -6.48 4.61 -9.86
CA GLY A 232 -6.26 5.84 -9.09
C GLY A 232 -6.38 7.09 -9.93
N PHE A 233 -5.74 8.16 -9.47
CA PHE A 233 -5.83 9.48 -10.05
C PHE A 233 -4.48 9.97 -10.55
N ASN A 234 -4.48 10.57 -11.74
CA ASN A 234 -3.36 11.31 -12.27
C ASN A 234 -3.45 12.77 -11.85
N THR A 235 -2.35 13.33 -11.40
CA THR A 235 -2.25 14.77 -11.08
C THR A 235 -1.84 15.61 -12.27
N ILE A 236 -1.28 14.98 -13.31
CA ILE A 236 -0.92 15.58 -14.59
C ILE A 236 -1.74 14.89 -15.67
N PHE A 237 -2.62 15.63 -16.34
CA PHE A 237 -3.49 15.12 -17.40
C PHE A 237 -3.81 16.25 -18.38
N LYS A 238 -4.12 15.90 -19.62
CA LYS A 238 -4.53 16.84 -20.67
C LYS A 238 -6.04 16.91 -20.83
N THR A 239 -6.72 15.78 -20.66
CA THR A 239 -8.16 15.63 -20.79
C THR A 239 -8.76 15.04 -19.53
N ASP A 240 -10.05 15.25 -19.28
CA ASP A 240 -10.75 14.68 -18.13
C ASP A 240 -10.75 13.14 -18.12
N ALA A 241 -10.68 12.50 -19.30
CA ALA A 241 -10.57 11.05 -19.41
C ALA A 241 -9.24 10.50 -18.86
N GLU A 242 -8.17 11.28 -18.94
CA GLU A 242 -6.86 10.90 -18.41
C GLU A 242 -6.72 11.14 -16.90
N ARG A 243 -7.74 11.71 -16.24
CA ARG A 243 -7.71 12.03 -14.81
C ARG A 243 -7.61 10.79 -13.92
N THR A 244 -8.12 9.66 -14.40
CA THR A 244 -8.07 8.38 -13.70
C THR A 244 -7.35 7.34 -14.54
N TYR A 245 -6.73 6.38 -13.88
CA TYR A 245 -6.17 5.19 -14.52
C TYR A 245 -6.88 3.92 -14.04
N ALA A 246 -6.95 2.93 -14.92
CA ALA A 246 -7.63 1.67 -14.66
C ALA A 246 -6.87 0.77 -13.67
N PRO A 247 -7.55 -0.18 -13.01
CA PRO A 247 -6.91 -1.22 -12.21
C PRO A 247 -6.00 -2.12 -13.05
N GLU A 248 -4.96 -2.64 -12.42
CA GLU A 248 -4.06 -3.64 -12.98
C GLU A 248 -4.40 -5.02 -12.41
N TYR A 249 -4.24 -6.06 -13.22
CA TYR A 249 -4.52 -7.45 -12.85
C TYR A 249 -3.31 -8.33 -13.08
N SER A 250 -3.13 -9.32 -12.21
CA SER A 250 -2.09 -10.33 -12.37
C SER A 250 -2.65 -11.72 -12.16
N TRP A 251 -2.11 -12.70 -12.90
CA TRP A 251 -2.29 -14.12 -12.64
C TRP A 251 -0.96 -14.70 -12.20
N ASN A 252 -0.95 -15.35 -11.03
CA ASN A 252 0.20 -16.06 -10.51
C ASN A 252 -0.04 -17.55 -10.63
N TYR A 253 0.90 -18.24 -11.24
CA TYR A 253 0.98 -19.70 -11.33
C TYR A 253 2.20 -20.15 -10.56
N GLU A 254 2.00 -20.99 -9.58
CA GLU A 254 3.07 -21.45 -8.70
C GLU A 254 3.05 -22.97 -8.60
N VAL A 255 4.21 -23.59 -8.70
CA VAL A 255 4.43 -25.02 -8.43
C VAL A 255 5.59 -25.12 -7.46
N GLY A 256 5.43 -25.91 -6.40
CA GLY A 256 6.46 -26.03 -5.38
C GLY A 256 6.47 -27.40 -4.71
N ALA A 257 7.60 -27.68 -4.06
CA ALA A 257 7.79 -28.86 -3.24
C ALA A 257 8.51 -28.48 -1.94
N ARG A 258 8.05 -29.05 -0.82
CA ARG A 258 8.78 -29.07 0.44
C ARG A 258 9.14 -30.50 0.76
N LEU A 259 10.42 -30.80 0.75
CA LEU A 259 10.95 -32.14 0.95
C LEU A 259 11.57 -32.25 2.33
N LYS A 260 11.31 -33.38 3.00
CA LYS A 260 11.93 -33.76 4.26
C LYS A 260 13.07 -34.75 3.97
N PHE A 261 14.28 -34.38 4.32
CA PHE A 261 15.47 -35.20 4.18
C PHE A 261 15.96 -35.67 5.57
N LEU A 262 16.49 -36.89 5.64
CA LEU A 262 17.25 -37.43 6.77
C LEU A 262 16.52 -37.29 8.14
N ASN A 263 15.28 -37.78 8.20
CA ASN A 263 14.50 -37.86 9.44
C ASN A 263 14.31 -36.50 10.16
N GLY A 264 14.42 -35.38 9.47
CA GLY A 264 14.06 -34.05 9.93
C GLY A 264 15.16 -33.21 10.45
#